data_f9641d35f664f740828a44a967cacabc
#
_entry.id   f9641d35f664f740828a44a967cacabc
#
_cell.length_a   1.000
_cell.length_b   1.000
_cell.length_c   1.000
_cell.angle_alpha   90.00
_cell.angle_beta   90.00
_cell.angle_gamma   90.00
#
_symmetry.space_group_name_H-M   'P 1'
#
loop_
_entity.id
_entity.type
_entity.pdbx_description
1 polymer ?
#
loop_
_entity_poly.entity_id
_entity_poly.type
_entity_poly.pdbx_seq_one_letter_code
_entity_poly.pdbx_strand_id
1 'polypeptide(L)'
;MTLFPVLLFLVAGLLPSFPANEDKDPAFTALLTTQTQVQREIVNKHNELRRAVSPPASNMLKMEWNKEAAANAQKWAKQCNYRHSNPKDRKTSLKCGENLYMSSAPNSWSQAIQSWFDEYKDFDFGVGPKTPNAVVGHYTQVVWYSSYLVGCGIAYCPNQAVLKYYYVCQYCPTGNWVNRLYVPYEQGAPCASCPNNCDDGLCTNGCKYEDLYSNCENLKRTYSCQYPFVRDSCKASCNCSNSIY
;
A
#
# COMPACT_ATOMS: atom_id res chain seq x y z
N MET A 1 70.49 -45.15 0.99
CA MET A 1 69.00 -45.07 1.04
C MET A 1 68.61 -43.61 1.35
N THR A 2 68.29 -42.86 0.33
CA THR A 2 67.90 -41.44 0.44
C THR A 2 66.38 -41.32 0.28
N LEU A 3 65.69 -40.95 1.36
CA LEU A 3 64.25 -40.67 1.37
C LEU A 3 64.04 -39.26 0.77
N PHE A 4 63.25 -39.18 -0.32
CA PHE A 4 62.72 -37.93 -0.83
C PHE A 4 61.40 -37.65 -0.16
N PRO A 5 61.19 -36.46 0.37
CA PRO A 5 59.88 -36.07 0.85
C PRO A 5 58.94 -35.61 -0.33
N VAL A 6 57.78 -36.26 -0.42
CA VAL A 6 56.71 -35.87 -1.36
C VAL A 6 55.98 -34.66 -0.77
N LEU A 7 56.20 -33.51 -1.40
CA LEU A 7 55.41 -32.30 -1.06
C LEU A 7 54.05 -32.38 -1.77
N LEU A 8 52.97 -32.62 -1.01
CA LEU A 8 51.59 -32.46 -1.48
C LEU A 8 51.23 -30.97 -1.52
N PHE A 9 51.12 -30.39 -2.69
CA PHE A 9 50.52 -29.08 -2.88
C PHE A 9 48.97 -29.20 -2.86
N LEU A 10 48.35 -28.79 -1.77
CA LEU A 10 46.89 -28.51 -1.71
C LEU A 10 46.61 -27.24 -2.50
N VAL A 11 46.16 -27.40 -3.75
CA VAL A 11 45.58 -26.29 -4.53
C VAL A 11 44.18 -26.06 -3.99
N ALA A 12 44.04 -25.09 -3.08
CA ALA A 12 42.75 -24.57 -2.71
C ALA A 12 42.17 -23.81 -3.91
N GLY A 13 41.28 -24.47 -4.66
CA GLY A 13 40.55 -23.85 -5.74
C GLY A 13 39.62 -22.76 -5.17
N LEU A 14 40.01 -21.51 -5.31
CA LEU A 14 39.11 -20.37 -5.17
C LEU A 14 38.08 -20.48 -6.28
N LEU A 15 36.90 -21.03 -5.95
CA LEU A 15 35.74 -20.93 -6.82
C LEU A 15 35.38 -19.42 -6.90
N PRO A 16 35.32 -18.84 -8.10
CA PRO A 16 34.89 -17.48 -8.25
C PRO A 16 33.42 -17.40 -7.77
N SER A 17 33.17 -16.64 -6.69
CA SER A 17 31.85 -16.25 -6.32
C SER A 17 31.34 -15.25 -7.38
N PHE A 18 30.61 -15.76 -8.38
CA PHE A 18 29.90 -14.89 -9.29
C PHE A 18 28.89 -14.09 -8.47
N PRO A 19 28.84 -12.74 -8.56
CA PRO A 19 27.77 -12.00 -7.98
C PRO A 19 26.47 -12.53 -8.60
N ALA A 20 25.53 -12.97 -7.76
CA ALA A 20 24.21 -13.37 -8.20
C ALA A 20 23.60 -12.15 -8.92
N ASN A 21 23.40 -12.28 -10.22
CA ASN A 21 22.81 -11.23 -11.05
C ASN A 21 21.31 -11.21 -10.70
N GLU A 22 20.92 -10.30 -9.81
CA GLU A 22 19.59 -10.21 -9.16
C GLU A 22 18.43 -10.16 -10.16
N ASP A 23 18.65 -9.59 -11.35
CA ASP A 23 17.67 -9.54 -12.44
C ASP A 23 17.37 -10.92 -13.08
N LYS A 24 18.05 -11.99 -12.63
CA LYS A 24 17.93 -13.34 -13.19
C LYS A 24 17.26 -14.36 -12.26
N ASP A 25 16.91 -13.99 -11.01
CA ASP A 25 16.11 -14.88 -10.17
C ASP A 25 14.66 -14.92 -10.71
N PRO A 26 14.19 -16.05 -11.26
CA PRO A 26 12.85 -16.17 -11.81
C PRO A 26 11.76 -15.88 -10.77
N ALA A 27 12.00 -16.24 -9.50
CA ALA A 27 11.04 -16.02 -8.42
C ALA A 27 10.89 -14.54 -8.10
N PHE A 28 12.00 -13.78 -8.07
CA PHE A 28 11.95 -12.32 -7.89
C PHE A 28 11.39 -11.63 -9.13
N THR A 29 11.79 -12.05 -10.32
CA THR A 29 11.31 -11.48 -11.58
C THR A 29 9.80 -11.59 -11.71
N ALA A 30 9.20 -12.71 -11.25
CA ALA A 30 7.76 -12.93 -11.26
C ALA A 30 6.97 -11.94 -10.37
N LEU A 31 7.64 -11.23 -9.45
CA LEU A 31 7.03 -10.25 -8.53
C LEU A 31 7.12 -8.81 -9.03
N LEU A 32 7.82 -8.54 -10.13
CA LEU A 32 8.06 -7.19 -10.61
C LEU A 32 6.74 -6.52 -11.06
N THR A 33 6.45 -5.37 -10.48
CA THR A 33 5.23 -4.59 -10.72
C THR A 33 5.20 -3.87 -12.07
N THR A 34 6.21 -4.03 -12.90
CA THR A 34 6.20 -3.66 -14.31
C THR A 34 5.29 -4.57 -15.14
N GLN A 35 4.99 -5.78 -14.66
CA GLN A 35 4.11 -6.76 -15.30
C GLN A 35 2.64 -6.46 -15.00
N THR A 36 1.82 -6.34 -16.04
CA THR A 36 0.38 -6.08 -15.91
C THR A 36 -0.35 -7.17 -15.12
N GLN A 37 0.10 -8.43 -15.19
CA GLN A 37 -0.48 -9.52 -14.41
C GLN A 37 -0.27 -9.31 -12.91
N VAL A 38 0.94 -8.88 -12.49
CA VAL A 38 1.26 -8.57 -11.10
C VAL A 38 0.44 -7.37 -10.60
N GLN A 39 0.29 -6.33 -11.43
CA GLN A 39 -0.57 -5.19 -11.10
C GLN A 39 -2.03 -5.63 -10.86
N ARG A 40 -2.56 -6.53 -11.71
CA ARG A 40 -3.90 -7.09 -11.54
C ARG A 40 -4.02 -7.95 -10.28
N GLU A 41 -3.02 -8.79 -9.97
CA GLU A 41 -2.99 -9.56 -8.72
C GLU A 41 -3.13 -8.63 -7.51
N ILE A 42 -2.30 -7.58 -7.45
CA ILE A 42 -2.30 -6.61 -6.35
C ILE A 42 -3.68 -5.95 -6.20
N VAL A 43 -4.23 -5.41 -7.29
CA VAL A 43 -5.54 -4.72 -7.27
C VAL A 43 -6.67 -5.68 -6.90
N ASN A 44 -6.69 -6.86 -7.48
CA ASN A 44 -7.72 -7.86 -7.23
C ASN A 44 -7.70 -8.33 -5.77
N LYS A 45 -6.50 -8.58 -5.21
CA LYS A 45 -6.37 -8.98 -3.80
C LYS A 45 -6.84 -7.90 -2.85
N HIS A 46 -6.51 -6.64 -3.09
CA HIS A 46 -7.05 -5.53 -2.30
C HIS A 46 -8.59 -5.48 -2.36
N ASN A 47 -9.16 -5.55 -3.56
CA ASN A 47 -10.61 -5.50 -3.74
C ASN A 47 -11.34 -6.70 -3.13
N GLU A 48 -10.78 -7.90 -3.21
CA GLU A 48 -11.25 -9.10 -2.52
C GLU A 48 -11.38 -8.83 -1.01
N LEU A 49 -10.31 -8.35 -0.38
CA LEU A 49 -10.25 -8.12 1.06
C LEU A 49 -11.17 -6.97 1.50
N ARG A 50 -11.28 -5.92 0.69
CA ARG A 50 -12.18 -4.78 0.95
C ARG A 50 -13.66 -5.18 0.93
N ARG A 51 -14.05 -6.18 0.11
CA ARG A 51 -15.40 -6.76 0.15
C ARG A 51 -15.64 -7.61 1.39
N ALA A 52 -14.59 -8.22 1.92
CA ALA A 52 -14.67 -9.20 3.00
C ALA A 52 -14.63 -8.58 4.40
N VAL A 53 -14.64 -7.25 4.53
CA VAL A 53 -14.59 -6.58 5.84
C VAL A 53 -15.82 -6.91 6.71
N SER A 54 -15.57 -7.03 8.01
CA SER A 54 -16.62 -7.21 9.02
C SER A 54 -16.41 -6.20 10.17
N PRO A 55 -17.44 -5.35 10.46
CA PRO A 55 -18.75 -5.24 9.82
C PRO A 55 -18.67 -4.84 8.35
N PRO A 56 -19.72 -5.09 7.53
CA PRO A 56 -19.71 -4.69 6.12
C PRO A 56 -19.69 -3.18 5.94
N ALA A 57 -19.08 -2.72 4.83
CA ALA A 57 -18.88 -1.32 4.53
C ALA A 57 -19.90 -0.79 3.51
N SER A 58 -20.52 0.39 3.79
CA SER A 58 -21.46 1.03 2.86
C SER A 58 -20.80 1.91 1.79
N ASN A 59 -19.58 2.40 2.07
CA ASN A 59 -18.90 3.44 1.27
C ASN A 59 -17.50 3.02 0.78
N MET A 60 -17.19 1.73 0.74
CA MET A 60 -15.87 1.22 0.37
C MET A 60 -15.59 1.41 -1.12
N LEU A 61 -14.63 2.24 -1.49
CA LEU A 61 -14.21 2.42 -2.87
C LEU A 61 -13.46 1.22 -3.42
N LYS A 62 -13.73 0.87 -4.68
CA LYS A 62 -12.95 -0.09 -5.46
C LYS A 62 -11.57 0.48 -5.77
N MET A 63 -10.53 -0.31 -5.53
CA MET A 63 -9.15 0.09 -5.85
C MET A 63 -8.83 -0.13 -7.32
N GLU A 64 -7.99 0.79 -7.85
CA GLU A 64 -7.41 0.76 -9.19
C GLU A 64 -5.91 0.97 -9.13
N TRP A 65 -5.19 0.48 -10.15
CA TRP A 65 -3.75 0.65 -10.24
C TRP A 65 -3.36 2.08 -10.62
N ASN A 66 -2.44 2.67 -9.84
CA ASN A 66 -1.89 4.00 -10.12
C ASN A 66 -0.40 3.91 -10.45
N LYS A 67 -0.03 4.30 -11.68
CA LYS A 67 1.35 4.22 -12.18
C LYS A 67 2.30 5.16 -11.46
N GLU A 68 1.84 6.35 -11.07
CA GLU A 68 2.66 7.35 -10.38
C GLU A 68 2.99 6.89 -8.95
N ALA A 69 1.99 6.41 -8.21
CA ALA A 69 2.20 5.80 -6.90
C ALA A 69 3.13 4.58 -6.98
N ALA A 70 2.99 3.74 -8.02
CA ALA A 70 3.87 2.60 -8.25
C ALA A 70 5.32 3.03 -8.52
N ALA A 71 5.54 4.09 -9.29
CA ALA A 71 6.88 4.62 -9.53
C ALA A 71 7.53 5.16 -8.24
N ASN A 72 6.75 5.88 -7.42
CA ASN A 72 7.20 6.37 -6.12
C ASN A 72 7.52 5.21 -5.17
N ALA A 73 6.64 4.20 -5.07
CA ALA A 73 6.84 3.01 -4.26
C ALA A 73 8.08 2.22 -4.70
N GLN A 74 8.28 2.04 -6.01
CA GLN A 74 9.46 1.36 -6.56
C GLN A 74 10.76 2.11 -6.27
N LYS A 75 10.75 3.44 -6.41
CA LYS A 75 11.89 4.29 -6.06
C LYS A 75 12.25 4.16 -4.58
N TRP A 76 11.25 4.08 -3.70
CA TRP A 76 11.45 3.92 -2.28
C TRP A 76 11.95 2.53 -1.92
N ALA A 77 11.35 1.47 -2.46
CA ALA A 77 11.76 0.09 -2.24
C ALA A 77 13.26 -0.12 -2.54
N LYS A 78 13.75 0.45 -3.65
CA LYS A 78 15.17 0.37 -4.05
C LYS A 78 16.16 0.97 -3.04
N GLN A 79 15.71 1.76 -2.08
CA GLN A 79 16.58 2.31 -1.04
C GLN A 79 16.88 1.31 0.08
N CYS A 80 16.12 0.22 0.21
CA CYS A 80 16.35 -0.85 1.18
C CYS A 80 16.52 -0.38 2.65
N ASN A 81 15.85 0.71 3.03
CA ASN A 81 16.01 1.32 4.35
C ASN A 81 14.96 0.88 5.38
N TYR A 82 13.96 0.09 4.98
CA TYR A 82 12.95 -0.56 5.82
C TYR A 82 12.19 0.38 6.78
N ARG A 83 11.93 1.58 6.32
CA ARG A 83 11.14 2.60 7.03
C ARG A 83 10.23 3.33 6.06
N HIS A 84 9.22 4.00 6.59
CA HIS A 84 8.33 4.80 5.77
C HIS A 84 9.06 5.93 5.03
N SER A 85 8.61 6.18 3.80
CA SER A 85 9.05 7.33 3.01
C SER A 85 8.55 8.63 3.63
N ASN A 86 9.22 9.74 3.30
CA ASN A 86 8.68 11.04 3.64
C ASN A 86 7.34 11.23 2.88
N PRO A 87 6.28 11.77 3.50
CA PRO A 87 5.01 12.06 2.82
C PRO A 87 5.14 12.85 1.51
N LYS A 88 6.18 13.68 1.37
CA LYS A 88 6.47 14.42 0.14
C LYS A 88 6.94 13.53 -0.99
N ASP A 89 7.63 12.41 -0.68
CA ASP A 89 8.21 11.49 -1.67
C ASP A 89 7.18 10.47 -2.19
N ARG A 90 6.02 10.35 -1.52
CA ARG A 90 4.89 9.50 -1.95
C ARG A 90 3.67 10.29 -2.43
N LYS A 91 3.84 11.57 -2.74
CA LYS A 91 2.79 12.42 -3.29
C LYS A 91 2.66 12.20 -4.80
N THR A 92 1.42 12.05 -5.26
CA THR A 92 0.99 12.16 -6.65
C THR A 92 0.23 13.48 -6.85
N SER A 93 -0.81 13.53 -7.68
CA SER A 93 -1.83 14.60 -7.62
C SER A 93 -2.55 14.62 -6.26
N LEU A 94 -2.53 13.48 -5.54
CA LEU A 94 -3.09 13.27 -4.20
C LEU A 94 -1.97 12.96 -3.21
N LYS A 95 -2.21 13.18 -1.92
CA LYS A 95 -1.35 12.66 -0.84
C LYS A 95 -1.59 11.16 -0.70
N CYS A 96 -0.54 10.38 -0.43
CA CYS A 96 -0.66 8.93 -0.33
C CYS A 96 -0.16 8.39 1.00
N GLY A 97 -0.86 7.38 1.52
CA GLY A 97 -0.41 6.52 2.60
C GLY A 97 0.55 5.44 2.10
N GLU A 98 1.05 4.58 2.99
CA GLU A 98 2.05 3.57 2.65
C GLU A 98 2.00 2.37 3.59
N ASN A 99 2.06 1.16 3.03
CA ASN A 99 2.32 -0.07 3.77
C ASN A 99 3.66 -0.67 3.33
N LEU A 100 4.37 -1.25 4.27
CA LEU A 100 5.67 -1.90 4.08
C LEU A 100 5.58 -3.36 4.50
N TYR A 101 6.24 -4.24 3.72
CA TYR A 101 6.38 -5.64 4.07
C TYR A 101 7.80 -6.10 3.75
N MET A 102 8.40 -6.88 4.65
CA MET A 102 9.74 -7.42 4.49
C MET A 102 9.71 -8.94 4.65
N SER A 103 10.45 -9.63 3.79
CA SER A 103 10.49 -11.10 3.80
C SER A 103 11.90 -11.62 3.55
N SER A 104 12.19 -12.81 4.09
CA SER A 104 13.40 -13.56 3.80
C SER A 104 13.32 -14.37 2.49
N ALA A 105 12.10 -14.55 1.96
CA ALA A 105 11.83 -15.26 0.72
C ALA A 105 10.94 -14.43 -0.21
N PRO A 106 10.92 -14.70 -1.53
CA PRO A 106 10.08 -14.01 -2.50
C PRO A 106 8.61 -14.46 -2.38
N ASN A 107 7.89 -13.90 -1.39
CA ASN A 107 6.47 -14.15 -1.18
C ASN A 107 5.63 -13.53 -2.30
N SER A 108 4.47 -14.11 -2.64
CA SER A 108 3.54 -13.51 -3.59
C SER A 108 2.99 -12.17 -3.05
N TRP A 109 2.55 -11.29 -3.94
CA TRP A 109 1.86 -10.06 -3.54
C TRP A 109 0.59 -10.36 -2.74
N SER A 110 -0.14 -11.40 -3.11
CA SER A 110 -1.31 -11.86 -2.36
C SER A 110 -0.98 -12.21 -0.90
N GLN A 111 0.17 -12.85 -0.64
CA GLN A 111 0.63 -13.15 0.72
C GLN A 111 1.01 -11.89 1.50
N ALA A 112 1.74 -10.96 0.88
CA ALA A 112 2.11 -9.70 1.53
C ALA A 112 0.87 -8.86 1.89
N ILE A 113 -0.09 -8.72 0.97
CA ILE A 113 -1.33 -7.97 1.19
C ILE A 113 -2.20 -8.66 2.23
N GLN A 114 -2.27 -9.99 2.21
CA GLN A 114 -2.99 -10.76 3.21
C GLN A 114 -2.41 -10.55 4.60
N SER A 115 -1.07 -10.48 4.75
CA SER A 115 -0.44 -10.25 6.06
C SER A 115 -0.81 -8.88 6.65
N TRP A 116 -0.93 -7.84 5.82
CA TRP A 116 -1.43 -6.54 6.26
C TRP A 116 -2.91 -6.59 6.68
N PHE A 117 -3.71 -7.32 5.93
CA PHE A 117 -5.14 -7.48 6.26
C PHE A 117 -5.32 -8.29 7.53
N ASP A 118 -4.49 -9.29 7.79
CA ASP A 118 -4.59 -10.21 8.93
C ASP A 118 -4.46 -9.52 10.29
N GLU A 119 -3.97 -8.28 10.33
CA GLU A 119 -4.01 -7.44 11.53
C GLU A 119 -5.45 -7.17 12.02
N TYR A 120 -6.50 -7.43 11.19
CA TYR A 120 -7.90 -7.37 11.64
C TYR A 120 -8.18 -8.27 12.85
N LYS A 121 -7.41 -9.34 13.03
CA LYS A 121 -7.52 -10.26 14.16
C LYS A 121 -7.28 -9.56 15.50
N ASP A 122 -6.47 -8.51 15.48
CA ASP A 122 -6.10 -7.69 16.63
C ASP A 122 -6.79 -6.33 16.67
N PHE A 123 -7.83 -6.15 15.84
CA PHE A 123 -8.57 -4.89 15.69
C PHE A 123 -10.05 -5.08 16.03
N ASP A 124 -10.60 -4.14 16.79
CA ASP A 124 -12.04 -4.02 17.03
C ASP A 124 -12.55 -2.71 16.38
N PHE A 125 -13.49 -2.85 15.43
CA PHE A 125 -14.05 -1.72 14.70
C PHE A 125 -14.70 -0.71 15.66
N GLY A 126 -14.35 0.57 15.50
CA GLY A 126 -14.82 1.66 16.36
C GLY A 126 -14.08 1.79 17.69
N VAL A 127 -13.27 0.80 18.07
CA VAL A 127 -12.53 0.78 19.36
C VAL A 127 -11.02 0.91 19.12
N GLY A 128 -10.46 0.12 18.19
CA GLY A 128 -9.04 0.12 17.87
C GLY A 128 -8.34 -1.21 18.17
N PRO A 129 -7.03 -1.18 18.47
CA PRO A 129 -6.25 -2.38 18.72
C PRO A 129 -6.71 -3.07 20.01
N LYS A 130 -6.89 -4.41 19.97
CA LYS A 130 -7.29 -5.24 21.11
C LYS A 130 -6.30 -5.21 22.28
N THR A 131 -5.04 -4.95 21.97
CA THR A 131 -3.98 -4.77 22.97
C THR A 131 -3.19 -3.50 22.66
N PRO A 132 -2.60 -2.81 23.67
CA PRO A 132 -1.92 -1.54 23.47
C PRO A 132 -0.76 -1.56 22.45
N ASN A 133 -0.17 -2.75 22.22
CA ASN A 133 0.98 -2.91 21.33
C ASN A 133 0.63 -3.58 19.99
N ALA A 134 -0.64 -3.90 19.74
CA ALA A 134 -1.05 -4.50 18.48
C ALA A 134 -0.91 -3.50 17.33
N VAL A 135 -0.26 -3.95 16.27
CA VAL A 135 -0.14 -3.19 15.03
C VAL A 135 -1.39 -3.43 14.20
N VAL A 136 -2.10 -2.36 13.85
CA VAL A 136 -3.36 -2.42 13.09
C VAL A 136 -3.37 -1.43 11.91
N GLY A 137 -2.29 -0.69 11.75
CA GLY A 137 -2.18 0.39 10.78
C GLY A 137 -2.11 -0.08 9.33
N HIS A 138 -1.58 -1.27 9.07
CA HIS A 138 -1.56 -1.82 7.72
C HIS A 138 -2.96 -2.28 7.31
N TYR A 139 -3.70 -2.94 8.21
CA TYR A 139 -5.10 -3.32 7.98
C TYR A 139 -5.97 -2.11 7.69
N THR A 140 -5.93 -1.09 8.57
CA THR A 140 -6.78 0.10 8.41
C THR A 140 -6.49 0.84 7.10
N GLN A 141 -5.23 0.84 6.62
CA GLN A 141 -4.88 1.41 5.32
C GLN A 141 -5.41 0.56 4.16
N VAL A 142 -5.31 -0.78 4.21
CA VAL A 142 -5.86 -1.67 3.17
C VAL A 142 -7.37 -1.47 3.01
N VAL A 143 -8.09 -1.28 4.12
CA VAL A 143 -9.55 -1.13 4.13
C VAL A 143 -10.02 0.32 4.29
N TRP A 144 -9.13 1.29 4.10
CA TRP A 144 -9.51 2.70 4.14
C TRP A 144 -10.46 3.05 3.01
N TYR A 145 -11.68 3.46 3.35
CA TYR A 145 -12.80 3.59 2.41
C TYR A 145 -12.48 4.43 1.18
N SER A 146 -11.83 5.59 1.37
CA SER A 146 -11.59 6.57 0.30
C SER A 146 -10.25 6.40 -0.42
N SER A 147 -9.35 5.49 0.01
CA SER A 147 -8.15 5.14 -0.74
C SER A 147 -8.53 4.23 -1.90
N TYR A 148 -8.63 4.77 -3.11
CA TYR A 148 -9.07 4.01 -4.29
C TYR A 148 -7.97 3.79 -5.33
N LEU A 149 -6.81 4.40 -5.16
CA LEU A 149 -5.64 4.18 -6.01
C LEU A 149 -4.55 3.46 -5.21
N VAL A 150 -3.97 2.42 -5.80
CA VAL A 150 -2.84 1.70 -5.23
C VAL A 150 -1.73 1.55 -6.25
N GLY A 151 -0.49 1.76 -5.82
CA GLY A 151 0.69 1.52 -6.63
C GLY A 151 1.81 0.94 -5.76
N CYS A 152 2.41 -0.15 -6.21
CA CYS A 152 3.38 -0.90 -5.43
C CYS A 152 4.70 -1.08 -6.18
N GLY A 153 5.76 -1.31 -5.42
CA GLY A 153 7.09 -1.65 -5.91
C GLY A 153 7.80 -2.63 -4.98
N ILE A 154 8.74 -3.38 -5.52
CA ILE A 154 9.51 -4.37 -4.79
C ILE A 154 11.00 -4.21 -5.09
N ALA A 155 11.85 -4.46 -4.10
CA ALA A 155 13.29 -4.55 -4.28
C ALA A 155 13.88 -5.76 -3.55
N TYR A 156 14.93 -6.33 -4.13
CA TYR A 156 15.83 -7.21 -3.43
C TYR A 156 16.93 -6.39 -2.77
N CYS A 157 17.21 -6.65 -1.50
CA CYS A 157 18.13 -5.89 -0.66
C CYS A 157 19.28 -6.80 -0.17
N PRO A 158 20.33 -7.01 -0.96
CA PRO A 158 21.38 -8.01 -0.67
C PRO A 158 22.14 -7.73 0.62
N ASN A 159 22.28 -6.45 0.98
CA ASN A 159 23.01 -6.03 2.18
C ASN A 159 22.23 -6.24 3.49
N GLN A 160 20.95 -6.63 3.42
CA GLN A 160 20.18 -6.99 4.60
C GLN A 160 20.48 -8.43 5.01
N ALA A 161 20.67 -8.67 6.31
CA ALA A 161 21.12 -9.96 6.82
C ALA A 161 20.09 -11.09 6.57
N VAL A 162 18.81 -10.84 6.79
CA VAL A 162 17.74 -11.85 6.77
C VAL A 162 16.59 -11.45 5.83
N LEU A 163 15.97 -10.29 6.02
CA LEU A 163 14.79 -9.86 5.28
C LEU A 163 15.21 -9.16 3.99
N LYS A 164 15.45 -9.92 2.92
CA LYS A 164 16.04 -9.40 1.68
C LYS A 164 15.04 -8.89 0.66
N TYR A 165 13.77 -9.21 0.80
CA TYR A 165 12.72 -8.77 -0.11
C TYR A 165 11.91 -7.65 0.56
N TYR A 166 11.89 -6.47 -0.06
CA TYR A 166 11.25 -5.28 0.46
C TYR A 166 10.12 -4.83 -0.45
N TYR A 167 8.90 -4.90 0.05
CA TYR A 167 7.66 -4.57 -0.64
C TYR A 167 7.13 -3.24 -0.11
N VAL A 168 6.76 -2.36 -1.00
CA VAL A 168 6.18 -1.05 -0.68
C VAL A 168 4.91 -0.85 -1.49
N CYS A 169 3.78 -0.56 -0.84
CA CYS A 169 2.56 -0.11 -1.49
C CYS A 169 2.18 1.28 -1.03
N GLN A 170 1.79 2.14 -1.95
CA GLN A 170 1.29 3.49 -1.67
C GLN A 170 -0.18 3.58 -2.07
N TYR A 171 -0.98 4.25 -1.22
CA TYR A 171 -2.44 4.30 -1.28
C TYR A 171 -2.90 5.75 -1.38
N CYS A 172 -3.66 6.10 -2.40
CA CYS A 172 -4.07 7.48 -2.64
C CYS A 172 -5.60 7.57 -2.86
N PRO A 173 -6.27 8.53 -2.24
CA PRO A 173 -5.82 9.43 -1.19
C PRO A 173 -5.26 8.70 0.03
N THR A 174 -4.53 9.43 0.89
CA THR A 174 -3.98 8.85 2.12
C THR A 174 -5.09 8.40 3.06
N GLY A 175 -4.92 7.24 3.67
CA GLY A 175 -5.75 6.77 4.77
C GLY A 175 -5.18 7.12 6.14
N ASN A 176 -5.64 6.39 7.15
CA ASN A 176 -5.14 6.40 8.52
C ASN A 176 -5.15 7.79 9.19
N TRP A 177 -6.21 8.55 8.97
CA TRP A 177 -6.38 9.83 9.66
C TRP A 177 -6.60 9.61 11.15
N VAL A 178 -5.81 10.31 11.97
CA VAL A 178 -5.75 10.11 13.43
C VAL A 178 -7.13 10.18 14.10
N ASN A 179 -7.99 11.09 13.66
CA ASN A 179 -9.32 11.32 14.23
C ASN A 179 -10.36 10.24 13.89
N ARG A 180 -10.06 9.32 12.95
CA ARG A 180 -10.97 8.22 12.56
C ARG A 180 -10.23 6.91 12.25
N LEU A 181 -9.04 6.73 12.77
CA LEU A 181 -8.19 5.57 12.49
C LEU A 181 -8.91 4.24 12.78
N TYR A 182 -9.76 4.22 13.78
CA TYR A 182 -10.49 3.02 14.20
C TYR A 182 -11.89 2.86 13.56
N VAL A 183 -12.24 3.80 12.66
CA VAL A 183 -13.45 3.74 11.83
C VAL A 183 -13.03 3.94 10.36
N PRO A 184 -12.30 2.96 9.77
CA PRO A 184 -11.68 3.12 8.44
C PRO A 184 -12.68 3.15 7.29
N TYR A 185 -13.96 2.87 7.56
CA TYR A 185 -15.09 2.94 6.60
C TYR A 185 -16.41 3.15 7.37
N GLU A 186 -17.50 3.42 6.64
CA GLU A 186 -18.84 3.48 7.23
C GLU A 186 -19.48 2.09 7.22
N GLN A 187 -19.97 1.67 8.39
CA GLN A 187 -20.70 0.41 8.53
C GLN A 187 -22.08 0.52 7.85
N GLY A 188 -22.40 -0.49 7.06
CA GLY A 188 -23.70 -0.57 6.40
C GLY A 188 -23.73 -1.61 5.28
N ALA A 189 -24.88 -1.78 4.64
CA ALA A 189 -24.97 -2.68 3.50
C ALA A 189 -24.01 -2.23 2.37
N PRO A 190 -23.31 -3.16 1.69
CA PRO A 190 -22.42 -2.82 0.60
C PRO A 190 -23.07 -1.89 -0.42
N CYS A 191 -22.34 -0.85 -0.83
CA CYS A 191 -22.80 0.18 -1.77
C CYS A 191 -23.98 1.05 -1.30
N ALA A 192 -24.42 1.00 -0.05
CA ALA A 192 -25.53 1.83 0.41
C ALA A 192 -25.25 3.34 0.24
N SER A 193 -23.97 3.76 0.32
CA SER A 193 -23.55 5.14 0.12
C SER A 193 -23.30 5.51 -1.37
N CYS A 194 -23.40 4.54 -2.29
CA CYS A 194 -23.14 4.74 -3.73
C CYS A 194 -24.04 3.89 -4.63
N PRO A 195 -25.39 3.92 -4.47
CA PRO A 195 -26.30 2.98 -5.13
C PRO A 195 -26.23 3.02 -6.66
N ASN A 196 -25.86 4.17 -7.24
CA ASN A 196 -25.73 4.34 -8.70
C ASN A 196 -24.30 4.10 -9.21
N ASN A 197 -23.34 3.81 -8.33
CA ASN A 197 -21.92 3.65 -8.63
C ASN A 197 -21.37 2.43 -7.89
N CYS A 198 -22.05 1.30 -8.01
CA CYS A 198 -21.70 0.07 -7.33
C CYS A 198 -21.20 -0.97 -8.34
N ASP A 199 -20.03 -1.55 -8.06
CA ASP A 199 -19.45 -2.64 -8.83
C ASP A 199 -19.01 -3.75 -7.86
N ASP A 200 -19.76 -4.84 -7.87
CA ASP A 200 -19.50 -6.04 -7.07
C ASP A 200 -19.26 -5.69 -5.58
N GLY A 201 -20.18 -4.91 -5.01
CA GLY A 201 -20.17 -4.52 -3.59
C GLY A 201 -19.18 -3.40 -3.22
N LEU A 202 -18.48 -2.80 -4.17
CA LEU A 202 -17.57 -1.69 -3.99
C LEU A 202 -18.04 -0.46 -4.78
N CYS A 203 -17.84 0.72 -4.21
CA CYS A 203 -18.17 2.00 -4.86
C CYS A 203 -17.13 2.38 -5.92
N THR A 204 -17.58 3.02 -7.01
CA THR A 204 -16.71 3.43 -8.13
C THR A 204 -16.66 4.95 -8.32
N ASN A 205 -17.24 5.73 -7.42
CA ASN A 205 -17.35 7.18 -7.49
C ASN A 205 -16.32 7.90 -6.60
N GLY A 206 -15.05 7.49 -6.63
CA GLY A 206 -13.98 8.18 -5.90
C GLY A 206 -13.74 9.61 -6.42
N CYS A 207 -13.45 10.53 -5.51
CA CYS A 207 -13.10 11.90 -5.84
C CYS A 207 -11.62 12.02 -6.21
N LYS A 208 -11.32 12.71 -7.31
CA LYS A 208 -9.95 12.97 -7.76
C LYS A 208 -9.28 14.19 -7.12
N TYR A 209 -9.97 14.83 -6.19
CA TYR A 209 -9.46 15.98 -5.45
C TYR A 209 -9.38 15.68 -3.96
N GLU A 210 -8.58 16.46 -3.25
CA GLU A 210 -8.50 16.45 -1.78
C GLU A 210 -8.81 17.84 -1.23
N ASP A 211 -9.32 17.85 -0.02
CA ASP A 211 -9.43 19.06 0.79
C ASP A 211 -8.14 19.28 1.59
N LEU A 212 -7.72 20.53 1.73
CA LEU A 212 -6.57 20.89 2.55
C LEU A 212 -6.91 20.96 4.04
N TYR A 213 -8.20 21.20 4.36
CA TYR A 213 -8.68 21.38 5.73
C TYR A 213 -9.82 20.42 6.05
N SER A 214 -9.85 19.92 7.27
CA SER A 214 -10.89 19.01 7.76
C SER A 214 -12.27 19.65 7.90
N ASN A 215 -12.35 20.99 7.94
CA ASN A 215 -13.59 21.75 8.05
C ASN A 215 -14.09 22.32 6.71
N CYS A 216 -13.63 21.78 5.59
CA CYS A 216 -13.97 22.27 4.25
C CYS A 216 -15.48 22.29 3.95
N GLU A 217 -16.25 21.30 4.43
CA GLU A 217 -17.70 21.31 4.30
C GLU A 217 -18.34 22.51 5.03
N ASN A 218 -17.82 22.89 6.21
CA ASN A 218 -18.27 24.08 6.91
C ASN A 218 -17.89 25.36 6.17
N LEU A 219 -16.66 25.43 5.65
CA LEU A 219 -16.18 26.58 4.86
C LEU A 219 -17.02 26.77 3.59
N LYS A 220 -17.32 25.69 2.87
CA LYS A 220 -18.20 25.69 1.70
C LYS A 220 -19.61 26.21 2.03
N ARG A 221 -20.18 25.75 3.15
CA ARG A 221 -21.51 26.17 3.59
C ARG A 221 -21.57 27.65 3.99
N THR A 222 -20.49 28.16 4.63
CA THR A 222 -20.44 29.54 5.14
C THR A 222 -20.06 30.54 4.05
N TYR A 223 -19.11 30.24 3.20
CA TYR A 223 -18.52 31.19 2.25
C TYR A 223 -18.75 30.83 0.79
N SER A 224 -19.32 29.64 0.49
CA SER A 224 -19.48 29.11 -0.87
C SER A 224 -18.16 28.83 -1.61
N CYS A 225 -18.22 27.96 -2.61
CA CYS A 225 -17.08 27.66 -3.49
C CYS A 225 -16.72 28.78 -4.48
N GLN A 226 -17.50 29.86 -4.52
CA GLN A 226 -17.16 31.07 -5.29
C GLN A 226 -16.06 31.89 -4.59
N TYR A 227 -15.92 31.73 -3.26
CA TYR A 227 -14.85 32.39 -2.52
C TYR A 227 -13.50 31.74 -2.85
N PRO A 228 -12.49 32.49 -3.37
CA PRO A 228 -11.26 31.93 -3.89
C PRO A 228 -10.53 31.00 -2.93
N PHE A 229 -10.43 31.37 -1.65
CA PHE A 229 -9.80 30.54 -0.63
C PHE A 229 -10.50 29.17 -0.49
N VAL A 230 -11.85 29.15 -0.47
CA VAL A 230 -12.60 27.88 -0.35
C VAL A 230 -12.43 27.03 -1.61
N ARG A 231 -12.59 27.62 -2.78
CA ARG A 231 -12.42 26.95 -4.06
C ARG A 231 -11.04 26.28 -4.18
N ASP A 232 -9.99 26.98 -3.78
CA ASP A 232 -8.61 26.52 -3.96
C ASP A 232 -8.15 25.56 -2.86
N SER A 233 -8.72 25.67 -1.66
CA SER A 233 -8.36 24.86 -0.49
C SER A 233 -9.29 23.67 -0.23
N CYS A 234 -10.55 23.73 -0.68
CA CYS A 234 -11.58 22.73 -0.44
C CYS A 234 -12.05 22.09 -1.76
N LYS A 235 -11.08 21.59 -2.52
CA LYS A 235 -11.36 21.11 -3.88
C LYS A 235 -12.28 19.89 -3.93
N ALA A 236 -12.15 18.96 -2.98
CA ALA A 236 -13.04 17.81 -2.90
C ALA A 236 -14.45 18.25 -2.55
N SER A 237 -14.63 19.00 -1.47
CA SER A 237 -15.92 19.55 -1.06
C SER A 237 -16.59 20.37 -2.16
N CYS A 238 -15.82 21.12 -2.96
CA CYS A 238 -16.38 21.97 -4.01
C CYS A 238 -16.72 21.23 -5.31
N ASN A 239 -16.01 20.15 -5.66
CA ASN A 239 -16.13 19.51 -6.97
C ASN A 239 -16.70 18.09 -6.94
N CYS A 240 -16.87 17.49 -5.77
CA CYS A 240 -17.18 16.08 -5.63
C CYS A 240 -18.49 15.83 -4.85
N SER A 241 -19.55 16.57 -5.16
CA SER A 241 -20.84 16.49 -4.44
C SER A 241 -21.50 15.10 -4.44
N ASN A 242 -21.16 14.23 -5.42
CA ASN A 242 -21.70 12.87 -5.53
C ASN A 242 -20.59 11.81 -5.51
N SER A 243 -19.45 12.11 -4.91
CA SER A 243 -18.30 11.21 -4.84
C SER A 243 -17.91 10.95 -3.39
N ILE A 244 -17.23 9.83 -3.17
CA ILE A 244 -16.65 9.46 -1.88
C ILE A 244 -15.23 10.05 -1.79
N TYR A 245 -14.92 10.76 -0.67
CA TYR A 245 -13.62 11.37 -0.41
C TYR A 245 -13.30 11.48 1.09
#